data_976d02e86486eeefe5a76d4a323018e5
#
_entry.id   976d02e86486eeefe5a76d4a323018e5
#
_cell.length_a   1.000
_cell.length_b   1.000
_cell.length_c   1.000
_cell.angle_alpha   90.00
_cell.angle_beta   90.00
_cell.angle_gamma   90.00
#
_symmetry.space_group_name_H-M   'P 1'
#
loop_
_entity.id
_entity.type
_entity.pdbx_description
1 polymer ?
#
loop_
_entity_poly.entity_id
_entity_poly.type
_entity_poly.pdbx_seq_one_letter_code
_entity_poly.pdbx_strand_id
1 'polypeptide(L)'
;MIFQSARLSLLNLFAPETRSAFWKVLGLTILVLIGLWFALRGIFIGYVWPYFADLLPSVPDWAGWLTFIFAILAGIGLALGLALLIAPVTALIAGLFLDDVAEVVEKRDYPNDPPGTELPLARAMVESVQFLGVVIIGNIIALFLLFLPGINLVAFFLVNGYLLGREFFEFAAMRFRPPVEAKAFRRKHQGTVFLAGLLIAGFLAIPIVNLLTPLFAAGLMVHLHKALSARDPSFAVAEGIRAQHLRG
;
A
#
# COMPACT_ATOMS: atom_id res chain seq x y z
N MET A 1 0.89 -0.70 23.97
CA MET A 1 0.12 0.09 22.98
C MET A 1 0.33 -0.46 21.57
N ILE A 2 1.52 -0.32 20.92
CA ILE A 2 1.75 -0.79 19.54
C ILE A 2 1.40 -2.29 19.38
N PHE A 3 1.93 -3.15 20.22
CA PHE A 3 1.63 -4.60 20.18
C PHE A 3 0.15 -4.93 20.42
N GLN A 4 -0.52 -4.16 21.25
CA GLN A 4 -1.97 -4.33 21.46
C GLN A 4 -2.75 -3.93 20.21
N SER A 5 -2.43 -2.79 19.61
CA SER A 5 -3.02 -2.35 18.33
C SER A 5 -2.76 -3.35 17.21
N ALA A 6 -1.54 -3.91 17.14
CA ALA A 6 -1.19 -4.94 16.16
C ALA A 6 -1.97 -6.22 16.36
N ARG A 7 -2.12 -6.68 17.61
CA ARG A 7 -2.93 -7.87 17.92
C ARG A 7 -4.39 -7.67 17.52
N LEU A 8 -4.98 -6.53 17.86
CA LEU A 8 -6.36 -6.23 17.48
C LEU A 8 -6.52 -6.18 15.95
N SER A 9 -5.59 -5.52 15.27
CA SER A 9 -5.59 -5.49 13.79
C SER A 9 -5.49 -6.89 13.18
N LEU A 10 -4.62 -7.75 13.70
CA LEU A 10 -4.52 -9.15 13.25
C LEU A 10 -5.83 -9.91 13.45
N LEU A 11 -6.50 -9.74 14.60
CA LEU A 11 -7.79 -10.37 14.86
C LEU A 11 -8.86 -9.85 13.89
N ASN A 12 -8.82 -8.57 13.55
CA ASN A 12 -9.76 -7.96 12.63
C ASN A 12 -9.55 -8.40 11.17
N LEU A 13 -8.34 -8.84 10.78
CA LEU A 13 -8.12 -9.44 9.45
C LEU A 13 -8.99 -10.70 9.22
N PHE A 14 -9.31 -11.43 10.29
CA PHE A 14 -10.16 -12.62 10.20
C PHE A 14 -11.66 -12.32 10.30
N ALA A 15 -12.05 -11.05 10.49
CA ALA A 15 -13.45 -10.66 10.47
C ALA A 15 -14.07 -10.89 9.08
N PRO A 16 -15.33 -11.34 8.99
CA PRO A 16 -16.00 -11.61 7.71
C PRO A 16 -15.96 -10.40 6.75
N GLU A 17 -16.15 -9.21 7.29
CA GLU A 17 -16.17 -7.94 6.55
C GLU A 17 -14.80 -7.62 5.96
N THR A 18 -13.73 -7.74 6.76
CA THR A 18 -12.35 -7.53 6.30
C THR A 18 -11.94 -8.59 5.28
N ARG A 19 -12.39 -9.83 5.45
CA ARG A 19 -12.21 -10.91 4.49
C ARG A 19 -12.88 -10.60 3.16
N SER A 20 -14.07 -9.99 3.19
CA SER A 20 -14.77 -9.50 1.98
C SER A 20 -13.94 -8.43 1.27
N ALA A 21 -13.42 -7.44 1.98
CA ALA A 21 -12.52 -6.42 1.43
C ALA A 21 -11.27 -7.06 0.81
N PHE A 22 -10.66 -8.03 1.48
CA PHE A 22 -9.51 -8.76 0.93
C PHE A 22 -9.82 -9.44 -0.42
N TRP A 23 -10.92 -10.15 -0.53
CA TRP A 23 -11.31 -10.82 -1.78
C TRP A 23 -11.63 -9.82 -2.90
N LYS A 24 -12.23 -8.68 -2.57
CA LYS A 24 -12.45 -7.58 -3.54
C LYS A 24 -11.12 -7.02 -4.05
N VAL A 25 -10.17 -6.71 -3.14
CA VAL A 25 -8.82 -6.23 -3.51
C VAL A 25 -8.12 -7.26 -4.38
N LEU A 26 -8.09 -8.52 -3.97
CA LEU A 26 -7.43 -9.58 -4.71
C LEU A 26 -8.06 -9.78 -6.10
N GLY A 27 -9.38 -9.89 -6.17
CA GLY A 27 -10.11 -10.08 -7.43
C GLY A 27 -9.88 -8.91 -8.39
N LEU A 28 -9.99 -7.67 -7.90
CA LEU A 28 -9.76 -6.48 -8.71
C LEU A 28 -8.29 -6.38 -9.17
N THR A 29 -7.34 -6.71 -8.29
CA THR A 29 -5.92 -6.74 -8.64
C THR A 29 -5.66 -7.73 -9.77
N ILE A 30 -6.18 -8.96 -9.68
CA ILE A 30 -6.03 -9.97 -10.72
C ILE A 30 -6.64 -9.48 -12.04
N LEU A 31 -7.83 -8.90 -11.99
CA LEU A 31 -8.52 -8.37 -13.18
C LEU A 31 -7.70 -7.26 -13.85
N VAL A 32 -7.18 -6.31 -13.07
CA VAL A 32 -6.33 -5.22 -13.58
C VAL A 32 -5.03 -5.76 -14.16
N LEU A 33 -4.39 -6.74 -13.50
CA LEU A 33 -3.17 -7.36 -14.00
C LEU A 33 -3.40 -8.13 -15.31
N ILE A 34 -4.54 -8.82 -15.43
CA ILE A 34 -4.94 -9.48 -16.70
C ILE A 34 -5.12 -8.44 -17.81
N GLY A 35 -5.84 -7.36 -17.53
CA GLY A 35 -6.02 -6.25 -18.49
C GLY A 35 -4.67 -5.64 -18.89
N LEU A 36 -3.79 -5.41 -17.92
CA LEU A 36 -2.46 -4.87 -18.14
C LEU A 36 -1.58 -5.82 -18.95
N TRP A 37 -1.69 -7.12 -18.72
CA TRP A 37 -1.02 -8.14 -19.55
C TRP A 37 -1.41 -8.03 -21.01
N PHE A 38 -2.71 -7.97 -21.32
CA PHE A 38 -3.19 -7.84 -22.70
C PHE A 38 -2.77 -6.51 -23.32
N ALA A 39 -2.81 -5.41 -22.55
CA ALA A 39 -2.36 -4.09 -23.00
C ALA A 39 -0.85 -4.09 -23.32
N LEU A 40 -0.02 -4.58 -22.40
CA LEU A 40 1.43 -4.66 -22.59
C LEU A 40 1.80 -5.59 -23.76
N ARG A 41 1.14 -6.74 -23.86
CA ARG A 41 1.31 -7.65 -24.99
C ARG A 41 0.94 -6.98 -26.31
N GLY A 42 -0.18 -6.26 -26.36
CA GLY A 42 -0.63 -5.53 -27.55
C GLY A 42 0.36 -4.43 -27.94
N ILE A 43 0.85 -3.64 -26.99
CA ILE A 43 1.88 -2.62 -27.20
C ILE A 43 3.18 -3.28 -27.71
N PHE A 44 3.60 -4.38 -27.08
CA PHE A 44 4.81 -5.09 -27.47
C PHE A 44 4.72 -5.60 -28.91
N ILE A 45 3.63 -6.28 -29.26
CA ILE A 45 3.45 -6.83 -30.62
C ILE A 45 3.26 -5.72 -31.66
N GLY A 46 2.51 -4.66 -31.33
CA GLY A 46 2.19 -3.60 -32.29
C GLY A 46 3.31 -2.59 -32.51
N TYR A 47 4.10 -2.29 -31.48
CA TYR A 47 5.09 -1.21 -31.54
C TYR A 47 6.53 -1.68 -31.33
N VAL A 48 6.77 -2.64 -30.47
CA VAL A 48 8.13 -3.07 -30.11
C VAL A 48 8.63 -4.15 -31.06
N TRP A 49 7.82 -5.14 -31.31
CA TRP A 49 8.17 -6.29 -32.16
C TRP A 49 8.60 -5.91 -33.58
N PRO A 50 7.94 -4.97 -34.31
CA PRO A 50 8.35 -4.59 -35.65
C PRO A 50 9.79 -4.08 -35.70
N TYR A 51 10.23 -3.27 -34.72
CA TYR A 51 11.62 -2.78 -34.66
C TYR A 51 12.63 -3.92 -34.49
N PHE A 52 12.28 -4.95 -33.72
CA PHE A 52 13.14 -6.12 -33.56
C PHE A 52 13.10 -7.03 -34.80
N ALA A 53 11.96 -7.17 -35.45
CA ALA A 53 11.80 -7.94 -36.67
C ALA A 53 12.66 -7.37 -37.82
N ASP A 54 12.72 -6.04 -37.92
CA ASP A 54 13.56 -5.36 -38.95
C ASP A 54 15.06 -5.42 -38.62
N LEU A 55 15.43 -5.55 -37.35
CA LEU A 55 16.82 -5.66 -36.90
C LEU A 55 17.36 -7.10 -36.99
N LEU A 56 16.47 -8.10 -36.97
CA LEU A 56 16.86 -9.50 -37.13
C LEU A 56 17.10 -9.78 -38.63
N PRO A 57 18.32 -10.12 -39.03
CA PRO A 57 18.57 -10.56 -40.40
C PRO A 57 17.65 -11.73 -40.70
N SER A 58 17.26 -11.89 -41.99
CA SER A 58 16.47 -13.02 -42.45
C SER A 58 17.08 -14.33 -41.92
N VAL A 59 16.42 -14.90 -40.91
CA VAL A 59 16.92 -16.08 -40.21
C VAL A 59 16.82 -17.23 -41.20
N PRO A 60 17.93 -17.90 -41.58
CA PRO A 60 17.87 -19.03 -42.47
C PRO A 60 16.93 -20.12 -41.92
N ASP A 61 16.26 -20.89 -42.79
CA ASP A 61 15.27 -21.89 -42.39
C ASP A 61 15.77 -22.88 -41.32
N TRP A 62 17.07 -23.20 -41.34
CA TRP A 62 17.70 -24.08 -40.35
C TRP A 62 17.83 -23.44 -38.96
N ALA A 63 17.74 -22.11 -38.85
CA ALA A 63 17.90 -21.36 -37.60
C ALA A 63 16.54 -20.88 -37.00
N GLY A 64 15.41 -21.45 -37.44
CA GLY A 64 14.06 -21.17 -36.90
C GLY A 64 13.94 -21.34 -35.37
N TRP A 65 14.81 -22.16 -34.78
CA TRP A 65 14.91 -22.29 -33.30
C TRP A 65 15.31 -20.98 -32.58
N LEU A 66 16.05 -20.10 -33.29
CA LEU A 66 16.40 -18.78 -32.73
C LEU A 66 15.14 -17.91 -32.51
N THR A 67 14.21 -17.90 -33.46
CA THR A 67 12.93 -17.17 -33.32
C THR A 67 12.14 -17.70 -32.13
N PHE A 68 12.16 -19.01 -31.89
CA PHE A 68 11.52 -19.61 -30.71
C PHE A 68 12.16 -19.17 -29.39
N ILE A 69 13.50 -19.15 -29.34
CA ILE A 69 14.24 -18.63 -28.16
C ILE A 69 13.91 -17.14 -27.92
N PHE A 70 13.90 -16.30 -28.95
CA PHE A 70 13.52 -14.89 -28.81
C PHE A 70 12.09 -14.72 -28.32
N ALA A 71 11.15 -15.52 -28.81
CA ALA A 71 9.77 -15.49 -28.33
C ALA A 71 9.67 -15.85 -26.83
N ILE A 72 10.43 -16.87 -26.38
CA ILE A 72 10.50 -17.25 -24.96
C ILE A 72 11.10 -16.12 -24.12
N LEU A 73 12.23 -15.54 -24.54
CA LEU A 73 12.89 -14.46 -23.83
C LEU A 73 12.01 -13.22 -23.74
N ALA A 74 11.31 -12.86 -24.82
CA ALA A 74 10.33 -11.78 -24.84
C ALA A 74 9.17 -12.06 -23.88
N GLY A 75 8.65 -13.30 -23.87
CA GLY A 75 7.62 -13.74 -22.96
C GLY A 75 8.05 -13.66 -21.48
N ILE A 76 9.27 -14.09 -21.18
CA ILE A 76 9.86 -13.99 -19.84
C ILE A 76 10.04 -12.51 -19.45
N GLY A 77 10.57 -11.68 -20.35
CA GLY A 77 10.74 -10.24 -20.11
C GLY A 77 9.41 -9.54 -19.80
N LEU A 78 8.36 -9.86 -20.55
CA LEU A 78 7.02 -9.35 -20.34
C LEU A 78 6.42 -9.84 -19.00
N ALA A 79 6.62 -11.11 -18.65
CA ALA A 79 6.18 -11.68 -17.38
C ALA A 79 6.90 -11.03 -16.18
N LEU A 80 8.22 -10.80 -16.28
CA LEU A 80 8.98 -10.09 -15.26
C LEU A 80 8.54 -8.63 -15.13
N GLY A 81 8.30 -7.94 -16.24
CA GLY A 81 7.75 -6.58 -16.23
C GLY A 81 6.39 -6.51 -15.52
N LEU A 82 5.50 -7.48 -15.80
CA LEU A 82 4.22 -7.57 -15.10
C LEU A 82 4.40 -7.90 -13.61
N ALA A 83 5.32 -8.80 -13.27
CA ALA A 83 5.62 -9.14 -11.87
C ALA A 83 6.06 -7.92 -11.06
N LEU A 84 6.84 -7.02 -11.65
CA LEU A 84 7.24 -5.76 -11.01
C LEU A 84 6.04 -4.82 -10.76
N LEU A 85 4.97 -4.93 -11.54
CA LEU A 85 3.77 -4.12 -11.40
C LEU A 85 2.77 -4.67 -10.38
N ILE A 86 2.92 -5.92 -9.93
CA ILE A 86 2.01 -6.53 -8.93
C ILE A 86 1.94 -5.65 -7.67
N ALA A 87 3.07 -5.30 -7.09
CA ALA A 87 3.13 -4.54 -5.85
C ALA A 87 2.49 -3.14 -5.98
N PRO A 88 2.85 -2.27 -6.93
CA PRO A 88 2.21 -0.96 -7.08
C PRO A 88 0.74 -1.05 -7.46
N VAL A 89 0.32 -2.00 -8.31
CA VAL A 89 -1.09 -2.20 -8.66
C VAL A 89 -1.88 -2.63 -7.43
N THR A 90 -1.38 -3.61 -6.67
CA THR A 90 -2.03 -4.05 -5.43
C THR A 90 -2.13 -2.91 -4.42
N ALA A 91 -1.07 -2.10 -4.25
CA ALA A 91 -1.09 -0.98 -3.33
C ALA A 91 -2.13 0.08 -3.71
N LEU A 92 -2.24 0.43 -5.01
CA LEU A 92 -3.25 1.37 -5.51
C LEU A 92 -4.67 0.85 -5.28
N ILE A 93 -4.92 -0.42 -5.61
CA ILE A 93 -6.24 -1.03 -5.43
C ILE A 93 -6.58 -1.15 -3.95
N ALA A 94 -5.65 -1.64 -3.13
CA ALA A 94 -5.86 -1.74 -1.69
C ALA A 94 -6.16 -0.37 -1.06
N GLY A 95 -5.54 0.70 -1.57
CA GLY A 95 -5.80 2.08 -1.15
C GLY A 95 -7.29 2.47 -1.23
N LEU A 96 -8.03 1.94 -2.22
CA LEU A 96 -9.46 2.20 -2.39
C LEU A 96 -10.34 1.51 -1.32
N PHE A 97 -9.81 0.49 -0.64
CA PHE A 97 -10.54 -0.29 0.37
C PHE A 97 -10.03 -0.04 1.80
N LEU A 98 -9.11 0.91 2.00
CA LEU A 98 -8.61 1.23 3.33
C LEU A 98 -9.70 1.79 4.24
N ASP A 99 -10.63 2.57 3.68
CA ASP A 99 -11.77 3.12 4.40
C ASP A 99 -12.73 2.01 4.86
N ASP A 100 -13.00 1.01 4.02
CA ASP A 100 -13.82 -0.15 4.39
C ASP A 100 -13.24 -0.88 5.63
N VAL A 101 -11.91 -1.08 5.63
CA VAL A 101 -11.23 -1.73 6.76
C VAL A 101 -11.24 -0.86 8.02
N ALA A 102 -11.01 0.44 7.87
CA ALA A 102 -11.06 1.38 8.98
C ALA A 102 -12.45 1.41 9.62
N GLU A 103 -13.51 1.43 8.80
CA GLU A 103 -14.90 1.40 9.26
C GLU A 103 -15.23 0.11 10.03
N VAL A 104 -14.74 -1.06 9.57
CA VAL A 104 -14.89 -2.32 10.29
C VAL A 104 -14.28 -2.25 11.68
N VAL A 105 -13.05 -1.72 11.78
CA VAL A 105 -12.35 -1.53 13.06
C VAL A 105 -13.13 -0.57 13.97
N GLU A 106 -13.62 0.54 13.43
CA GLU A 106 -14.38 1.54 14.18
C GLU A 106 -15.69 0.95 14.73
N LYS A 107 -16.46 0.29 13.89
CA LYS A 107 -17.76 -0.31 14.30
C LYS A 107 -17.59 -1.43 15.33
N ARG A 108 -16.53 -2.23 15.18
CA ARG A 108 -16.32 -3.40 16.02
C ARG A 108 -15.69 -3.07 17.37
N ASP A 109 -14.62 -2.26 17.34
CA ASP A 109 -13.79 -2.07 18.53
C ASP A 109 -14.03 -0.71 19.21
N TYR A 110 -14.69 0.24 18.50
CA TYR A 110 -15.00 1.59 18.99
C TYR A 110 -16.46 2.03 18.73
N PRO A 111 -17.47 1.20 19.06
CA PRO A 111 -18.87 1.48 18.69
C PRO A 111 -19.44 2.74 19.35
N ASN A 112 -18.84 3.20 20.45
CA ASN A 112 -19.28 4.39 21.18
C ASN A 112 -18.55 5.67 20.76
N ASP A 113 -17.52 5.55 19.93
CA ASP A 113 -16.76 6.70 19.43
C ASP A 113 -17.46 7.29 18.20
N PRO A 114 -17.29 8.60 17.95
CA PRO A 114 -17.72 9.18 16.67
C PRO A 114 -17.09 8.44 15.50
N PRO A 115 -17.89 8.07 14.47
CA PRO A 115 -17.36 7.41 13.29
C PRO A 115 -16.39 8.33 12.55
N GLY A 116 -15.39 7.75 11.91
CA GLY A 116 -14.49 8.47 11.04
C GLY A 116 -15.21 8.90 9.76
N THR A 117 -14.68 9.94 9.13
CA THR A 117 -15.18 10.42 7.83
C THR A 117 -14.38 9.76 6.72
N GLU A 118 -15.06 9.17 5.74
CA GLU A 118 -14.41 8.64 4.56
C GLU A 118 -13.67 9.76 3.79
N LEU A 119 -12.50 9.42 3.28
CA LEU A 119 -11.78 10.35 2.43
C LEU A 119 -12.48 10.47 1.07
N PRO A 120 -12.75 11.70 0.57
CA PRO A 120 -13.30 11.88 -0.77
C PRO A 120 -12.43 11.14 -1.81
N LEU A 121 -13.06 10.39 -2.72
CA LEU A 121 -12.39 9.54 -3.70
C LEU A 121 -11.28 10.28 -4.48
N ALA A 122 -11.56 11.53 -4.91
CA ALA A 122 -10.58 12.36 -5.59
C ALA A 122 -9.32 12.60 -4.73
N ARG A 123 -9.48 12.77 -3.43
CA ARG A 123 -8.39 12.98 -2.49
C ARG A 123 -7.63 11.68 -2.22
N ALA A 124 -8.35 10.58 -2.03
CA ALA A 124 -7.74 9.26 -1.91
C ALA A 124 -6.88 8.91 -3.13
N MET A 125 -7.34 9.26 -4.34
CA MET A 125 -6.56 9.09 -5.57
C MET A 125 -5.29 9.95 -5.59
N VAL A 126 -5.37 11.23 -5.21
CA VAL A 126 -4.20 12.12 -5.16
C VAL A 126 -3.17 11.60 -4.15
N GLU A 127 -3.61 11.16 -2.98
CA GLU A 127 -2.73 10.61 -1.95
C GLU A 127 -2.13 9.27 -2.39
N SER A 128 -2.90 8.40 -3.05
CA SER A 128 -2.41 7.15 -3.64
C SER A 128 -1.35 7.38 -4.71
N VAL A 129 -1.51 8.39 -5.57
CA VAL A 129 -0.50 8.76 -6.59
C VAL A 129 0.75 9.33 -5.93
N GLN A 130 0.61 10.16 -4.90
CA GLN A 130 1.75 10.68 -4.13
C GLN A 130 2.49 9.53 -3.42
N PHE A 131 1.74 8.59 -2.84
CA PHE A 131 2.30 7.38 -2.23
C PHE A 131 3.05 6.53 -3.25
N LEU A 132 2.48 6.32 -4.44
CA LEU A 132 3.16 5.62 -5.53
C LEU A 132 4.49 6.29 -5.89
N GLY A 133 4.54 7.61 -5.98
CA GLY A 133 5.78 8.36 -6.20
C GLY A 133 6.83 8.08 -5.11
N VAL A 134 6.41 8.06 -3.86
CA VAL A 134 7.27 7.74 -2.70
C VAL A 134 7.74 6.29 -2.75
N VAL A 135 6.87 5.34 -3.10
CA VAL A 135 7.23 3.92 -3.29
C VAL A 135 8.25 3.75 -4.41
N ILE A 136 8.07 4.43 -5.53
CA ILE A 136 9.03 4.40 -6.65
C ILE A 136 10.40 4.91 -6.21
N ILE A 137 10.45 6.09 -5.57
CA ILE A 137 11.70 6.66 -5.06
C ILE A 137 12.35 5.72 -4.03
N GLY A 138 11.56 5.19 -3.09
CA GLY A 138 12.03 4.24 -2.10
C GLY A 138 12.60 2.96 -2.73
N ASN A 139 11.95 2.43 -3.76
CA ASN A 139 12.46 1.27 -4.50
C ASN A 139 13.73 1.56 -5.30
N ILE A 140 13.85 2.75 -5.89
CA ILE A 140 15.09 3.19 -6.56
C ILE A 140 16.23 3.26 -5.54
N ILE A 141 16.01 3.86 -4.37
CA ILE A 141 17.00 3.91 -3.29
C ILE A 141 17.35 2.49 -2.82
N ALA A 142 16.37 1.62 -2.62
CA ALA A 142 16.58 0.24 -2.22
C ALA A 142 17.39 -0.54 -3.27
N LEU A 143 17.16 -0.29 -4.56
CA LEU A 143 17.93 -0.89 -5.67
C LEU A 143 19.40 -0.48 -5.62
N PHE A 144 19.71 0.81 -5.38
CA PHE A 144 21.09 1.26 -5.18
C PHE A 144 21.74 0.64 -3.94
N LEU A 145 20.98 0.50 -2.86
CA LEU A 145 21.44 -0.12 -1.62
C LEU A 145 21.63 -1.65 -1.74
N LEU A 146 21.05 -2.28 -2.78
CA LEU A 146 21.24 -3.71 -3.06
C LEU A 146 22.72 -4.06 -3.31
N PHE A 147 23.50 -3.11 -3.84
CA PHE A 147 24.94 -3.29 -4.06
C PHE A 147 25.78 -3.25 -2.76
N LEU A 148 25.16 -2.94 -1.60
CA LEU A 148 25.82 -2.87 -0.30
C LEU A 148 25.26 -3.99 0.60
N PRO A 149 25.86 -5.20 0.58
CA PRO A 149 25.38 -6.33 1.36
C PRO A 149 25.41 -6.02 2.86
N GLY A 150 24.32 -6.34 3.56
CA GLY A 150 24.13 -6.07 5.00
C GLY A 150 23.47 -4.71 5.30
N ILE A 151 23.82 -3.63 4.61
CA ILE A 151 23.20 -2.31 4.78
C ILE A 151 21.79 -2.30 4.16
N ASN A 152 21.61 -3.01 3.07
CA ASN A 152 20.35 -3.12 2.32
C ASN A 152 19.17 -3.57 3.21
N LEU A 153 19.36 -4.61 4.05
CA LEU A 153 18.28 -5.10 4.90
C LEU A 153 17.86 -4.06 5.96
N VAL A 154 18.83 -3.43 6.60
CA VAL A 154 18.58 -2.38 7.59
C VAL A 154 17.90 -1.17 6.93
N ALA A 155 18.43 -0.74 5.78
CA ALA A 155 17.85 0.37 5.02
C ALA A 155 16.44 0.07 4.56
N PHE A 156 16.14 -1.16 4.11
CA PHE A 156 14.79 -1.58 3.76
C PHE A 156 13.81 -1.37 4.93
N PHE A 157 14.15 -1.85 6.12
CA PHE A 157 13.27 -1.71 7.29
C PHE A 157 13.14 -0.26 7.74
N LEU A 158 14.23 0.52 7.76
CA LEU A 158 14.19 1.91 8.20
C LEU A 158 13.38 2.78 7.23
N VAL A 159 13.63 2.66 5.93
CA VAL A 159 12.93 3.42 4.90
C VAL A 159 11.46 3.03 4.85
N ASN A 160 11.14 1.74 4.72
CA ASN A 160 9.75 1.30 4.69
C ASN A 160 9.03 1.56 6.02
N GLY A 161 9.70 1.38 7.16
CA GLY A 161 9.14 1.71 8.47
C GLY A 161 8.74 3.18 8.58
N TYR A 162 9.60 4.08 8.11
CA TYR A 162 9.28 5.51 8.08
C TYR A 162 8.13 5.83 7.11
N LEU A 163 8.19 5.33 5.88
CA LEU A 163 7.24 5.64 4.83
C LEU A 163 5.86 5.06 5.14
N LEU A 164 5.78 3.77 5.43
CA LEU A 164 4.51 3.10 5.75
C LEU A 164 3.92 3.60 7.06
N GLY A 165 4.77 3.84 8.08
CA GLY A 165 4.33 4.44 9.32
C GLY A 165 3.68 5.80 9.10
N ARG A 166 4.33 6.66 8.34
CA ARG A 166 3.82 7.98 7.99
C ARG A 166 2.48 7.90 7.25
N GLU A 167 2.44 7.15 6.17
CA GLU A 167 1.32 7.13 5.24
C GLU A 167 0.06 6.57 5.90
N PHE A 168 0.16 5.37 6.46
CA PHE A 168 -1.00 4.74 7.09
C PHE A 168 -1.46 5.45 8.36
N PHE A 169 -0.55 6.14 9.09
CA PHE A 169 -0.97 6.93 10.23
C PHE A 169 -1.66 8.22 9.80
N GLU A 170 -1.15 8.92 8.78
CA GLU A 170 -1.83 10.10 8.23
C GLU A 170 -3.20 9.72 7.69
N PHE A 171 -3.33 8.61 6.95
CA PHE A 171 -4.62 8.06 6.52
C PHE A 171 -5.58 7.88 7.72
N ALA A 172 -5.18 7.13 8.75
CA ALA A 172 -6.02 6.88 9.91
C ALA A 172 -6.38 8.18 10.67
N ALA A 173 -5.45 9.11 10.80
CA ALA A 173 -5.67 10.37 11.50
C ALA A 173 -6.62 11.31 10.72
N MET A 174 -6.53 11.34 9.38
CA MET A 174 -7.37 12.19 8.54
C MET A 174 -8.84 11.80 8.53
N ARG A 175 -9.19 10.58 8.93
CA ARG A 175 -10.58 10.17 9.13
C ARG A 175 -11.25 10.94 10.28
N PHE A 176 -10.46 11.40 11.26
CA PHE A 176 -10.95 12.05 12.48
C PHE A 176 -10.53 13.52 12.60
N ARG A 177 -9.58 13.95 11.77
CA ARG A 177 -8.93 15.28 11.88
C ARG A 177 -8.68 15.89 10.51
N PRO A 178 -8.69 17.24 10.42
CA PRO A 178 -8.20 17.92 9.23
C PRO A 178 -6.74 17.54 8.93
N PRO A 179 -6.31 17.57 7.65
CA PRO A 179 -4.97 17.13 7.25
C PRO A 179 -3.82 17.85 7.95
N VAL A 180 -3.99 19.13 8.26
CA VAL A 180 -2.97 19.92 8.98
C VAL A 180 -2.78 19.39 10.39
N GLU A 181 -3.88 19.11 11.09
CA GLU A 181 -3.87 18.54 12.44
C GLU A 181 -3.37 17.09 12.44
N ALA A 182 -3.79 16.27 11.46
CA ALA A 182 -3.33 14.90 11.31
C ALA A 182 -1.80 14.82 11.15
N LYS A 183 -1.22 15.70 10.32
CA LYS A 183 0.24 15.81 10.14
C LYS A 183 0.94 16.31 11.40
N ALA A 184 0.36 17.26 12.11
CA ALA A 184 0.90 17.76 13.38
C ALA A 184 0.90 16.65 14.46
N PHE A 185 -0.21 15.91 14.57
CA PHE A 185 -0.36 14.80 15.50
C PHE A 185 0.63 13.67 15.21
N ARG A 186 0.80 13.32 13.93
CA ARG A 186 1.83 12.37 13.51
C ARG A 186 3.25 12.82 13.92
N ARG A 187 3.58 14.09 13.67
CA ARG A 187 4.90 14.64 14.04
C ARG A 187 5.13 14.59 15.55
N LYS A 188 4.11 14.89 16.35
CA LYS A 188 4.18 14.81 17.81
C LYS A 188 4.48 13.39 18.30
N HIS A 189 3.96 12.37 17.61
CA HIS A 189 4.11 10.96 17.97
C HIS A 189 5.03 10.18 17.01
N GLN A 190 5.95 10.87 16.31
CA GLN A 190 6.74 10.30 15.23
C GLN A 190 7.52 9.02 15.60
N GLY A 191 8.06 8.93 16.84
CA GLY A 191 8.77 7.73 17.30
C GLY A 191 7.85 6.51 17.39
N THR A 192 6.65 6.68 17.96
CA THR A 192 5.66 5.60 18.07
C THR A 192 5.15 5.20 16.69
N VAL A 193 4.90 6.17 15.81
CA VAL A 193 4.46 5.94 14.44
C VAL A 193 5.54 5.19 13.63
N PHE A 194 6.81 5.58 13.79
CA PHE A 194 7.93 4.90 13.17
C PHE A 194 8.05 3.43 13.62
N LEU A 195 7.97 3.17 14.92
CA LEU A 195 8.01 1.80 15.46
C LEU A 195 6.85 0.94 14.95
N ALA A 196 5.65 1.52 14.85
CA ALA A 196 4.52 0.83 14.24
C ALA A 196 4.73 0.59 12.75
N GLY A 197 5.35 1.55 12.04
CA GLY A 197 5.77 1.40 10.66
C GLY A 197 6.81 0.30 10.44
N LEU A 198 7.77 0.13 11.38
CA LEU A 198 8.71 -1.01 11.35
C LEU A 198 7.98 -2.35 11.46
N LEU A 199 6.92 -2.41 12.26
CA LEU A 199 6.09 -3.61 12.37
C LEU A 199 5.36 -3.89 11.05
N ILE A 200 4.83 -2.85 10.39
CA ILE A 200 4.22 -2.98 9.05
C ILE A 200 5.28 -3.44 8.03
N ALA A 201 6.50 -2.87 8.06
CA ALA A 201 7.58 -3.27 7.16
C ALA A 201 7.99 -4.74 7.40
N GLY A 202 7.96 -5.20 8.66
CA GLY A 202 8.15 -6.61 8.99
C GLY A 202 7.08 -7.51 8.39
N PHE A 203 5.81 -7.07 8.44
CA PHE A 203 4.69 -7.79 7.84
C PHE A 203 4.80 -7.82 6.30
N LEU A 204 5.19 -6.70 5.70
CA LEU A 204 5.45 -6.56 4.27
C LEU A 204 6.56 -7.50 3.77
N ALA A 205 7.57 -7.77 4.59
CA ALA A 205 8.71 -8.61 4.23
C ALA A 205 8.37 -10.10 4.11
N ILE A 206 7.20 -10.53 4.61
CA ILE A 206 6.78 -11.94 4.57
C ILE A 206 6.03 -12.20 3.26
N PRO A 207 6.55 -13.05 2.34
CA PRO A 207 5.85 -13.43 1.12
C PRO A 207 4.44 -13.94 1.42
N ILE A 208 3.47 -13.74 0.52
CA ILE A 208 2.05 -14.09 0.66
C ILE A 208 1.32 -13.22 1.70
N VAL A 209 1.85 -13.09 2.93
CA VAL A 209 1.29 -12.22 4.00
C VAL A 209 1.33 -10.75 3.59
N ASN A 210 2.30 -10.37 2.80
CA ASN A 210 2.44 -9.05 2.16
C ASN A 210 1.14 -8.56 1.49
N LEU A 211 0.35 -9.45 0.87
CA LEU A 211 -0.94 -9.08 0.26
C LEU A 211 -1.96 -8.52 1.27
N LEU A 212 -1.82 -8.88 2.54
CA LEU A 212 -2.65 -8.38 3.64
C LEU A 212 -2.08 -7.11 4.28
N THR A 213 -0.87 -6.69 3.89
CA THR A 213 -0.20 -5.53 4.52
C THR A 213 -1.05 -4.26 4.53
N PRO A 214 -1.71 -3.83 3.45
CA PRO A 214 -2.52 -2.62 3.48
C PRO A 214 -3.68 -2.71 4.48
N LEU A 215 -4.36 -3.85 4.53
CA LEU A 215 -5.48 -4.06 5.46
C LEU A 215 -5.00 -4.09 6.92
N PHE A 216 -3.89 -4.81 7.18
CA PHE A 216 -3.25 -4.85 8.48
C PHE A 216 -2.80 -3.46 8.94
N ALA A 217 -2.14 -2.71 8.04
CA ALA A 217 -1.61 -1.39 8.34
C ALA A 217 -2.71 -0.37 8.63
N ALA A 218 -3.80 -0.39 7.86
CA ALA A 218 -4.98 0.46 8.11
C ALA A 218 -5.56 0.17 9.50
N GLY A 219 -5.86 -1.07 9.81
CA GLY A 219 -6.39 -1.46 11.12
C GLY A 219 -5.44 -1.11 12.27
N LEU A 220 -4.15 -1.43 12.13
CA LEU A 220 -3.12 -1.09 13.13
C LEU A 220 -3.09 0.42 13.42
N MET A 221 -3.11 1.24 12.38
CA MET A 221 -2.97 2.69 12.54
C MET A 221 -4.25 3.36 13.03
N VAL A 222 -5.43 2.83 12.73
CA VAL A 222 -6.69 3.27 13.37
C VAL A 222 -6.64 3.01 14.87
N HIS A 223 -6.28 1.79 15.30
CA HIS A 223 -6.12 1.46 16.71
C HIS A 223 -5.06 2.32 17.40
N LEU A 224 -3.93 2.54 16.73
CA LEU A 224 -2.85 3.35 17.25
C LEU A 224 -3.27 4.81 17.40
N HIS A 225 -3.96 5.37 16.39
CA HIS A 225 -4.50 6.73 16.44
C HIS A 225 -5.47 6.91 17.60
N LYS A 226 -6.44 6.00 17.77
CA LYS A 226 -7.39 6.02 18.90
C LYS A 226 -6.67 5.93 20.25
N ALA A 227 -5.70 5.03 20.39
CA ALA A 227 -4.93 4.86 21.62
C ALA A 227 -4.06 6.09 21.96
N LEU A 228 -3.52 6.78 20.96
CA LEU A 228 -2.75 8.01 21.16
C LEU A 228 -3.67 9.18 21.47
N SER A 229 -4.81 9.32 20.80
CA SER A 229 -5.79 10.38 21.03
C SER A 229 -6.35 10.32 22.44
N ALA A 230 -6.65 9.13 22.97
CA ALA A 230 -7.14 8.92 24.33
C ALA A 230 -6.13 9.35 25.41
N ARG A 231 -4.84 9.39 25.09
CA ARG A 231 -3.76 9.77 26.01
C ARG A 231 -3.30 11.22 25.87
N ASP A 232 -3.78 11.92 24.87
CA ASP A 232 -3.37 13.29 24.58
C ASP A 232 -4.50 14.28 24.88
N PRO A 233 -4.51 14.91 26.08
CA PRO A 233 -5.57 15.83 26.49
C PRO A 233 -5.73 17.05 25.57
N SER A 234 -4.66 17.46 24.90
CA SER A 234 -4.69 18.63 24.00
C SER A 234 -5.56 18.39 22.76
N PHE A 235 -5.79 17.13 22.40
CA PHE A 235 -6.64 16.73 21.29
C PHE A 235 -8.04 16.27 21.74
N ALA A 236 -8.21 15.77 22.95
CA ALA A 236 -9.51 15.44 23.52
C ALA A 236 -10.40 16.67 23.68
N VAL A 237 -9.82 17.82 24.04
CA VAL A 237 -10.52 19.09 24.16
C VAL A 237 -11.02 19.59 22.79
N ALA A 238 -10.23 19.43 21.74
CA ALA A 238 -10.60 19.83 20.38
C ALA A 238 -11.78 18.99 19.82
N GLU A 239 -11.83 17.69 20.13
CA GLU A 239 -12.97 16.83 19.80
C GLU A 239 -14.24 17.22 20.55
N GLY A 240 -14.14 17.55 21.83
CA GLY A 240 -15.26 18.02 22.65
C GLY A 240 -15.87 19.34 22.13
N ILE A 241 -15.04 20.31 21.77
CA ILE A 241 -15.48 21.60 21.21
C ILE A 241 -16.15 21.40 19.85
N ARG A 242 -15.62 20.49 19.01
CA ARG A 242 -16.18 20.17 17.70
C ARG A 242 -17.54 19.46 17.79
N ALA A 243 -17.68 18.52 18.74
CA ALA A 243 -18.94 17.84 18.99
C ALA A 243 -20.04 18.80 19.50
N GLN A 244 -19.67 19.85 20.22
CA GLN A 244 -20.60 20.90 20.65
C GLN A 244 -21.03 21.79 19.48
N HIS A 245 -20.12 22.15 18.56
CA HIS A 245 -20.46 22.96 17.38
C HIS A 245 -21.33 22.27 16.34
N LEU A 246 -21.32 20.94 16.32
CA LEU A 246 -22.16 20.14 15.40
C LEU A 246 -23.55 19.84 15.98
N ARG A 247 -23.79 20.13 17.26
CA ARG A 247 -25.08 19.94 17.94
C ARG A 247 -25.88 21.23 18.16
N GLY A 248 -25.35 22.37 17.82
CA GLY A 248 -26.00 23.68 17.84
C GLY A 248 -26.25 24.19 16.43
#